data_2e67d6e95be22078a9163650e5c74342
#
_entry.id   2e67d6e95be22078a9163650e5c74342
#
_cell.length_a   1.000
_cell.length_b   1.000
_cell.length_c   1.000
_cell.angle_alpha   90.00
_cell.angle_beta   90.00
_cell.angle_gamma   90.00
#
_symmetry.space_group_name_H-M   'P 1'
#
loop_
_entity.id
_entity.type
_entity.pdbx_description
1 polymer ?
#
loop_
_entity_poly.entity_id
_entity_poly.type
_entity_poly.pdbx_seq_one_letter_code
_entity_poly.pdbx_strand_id
1 'polypeptide(L)'
;MRECLEADEMIELNRFLFEQTFHKLRASNSLDKVLVVSQDDQALDFARLNGGIALQENAESSLNAAVAQALQFIMTTGPGRVLILPADLPYMTAEDLEALLTRETAERAMVIVPDTRQLGTNAILLSNANMLKPQFGRRSFQKHIRQATSSGAELIVWLNENIQQDLDTPQDFSFYNKIILQPTHIMKE
;
A
#
# COMPACT_ATOMS: atom_id res chain seq x y z
N MET A 1 -18.12 -0.84 -5.46
CA MET A 1 -18.35 0.10 -4.33
C MET A 1 -19.42 1.15 -4.65
N ARG A 2 -19.40 1.82 -5.80
CA ARG A 2 -20.39 2.87 -6.16
C ARG A 2 -21.88 2.47 -6.15
N GLU A 3 -22.20 1.19 -6.07
CA GLU A 3 -23.58 0.68 -5.97
C GLU A 3 -24.07 0.47 -4.52
N CYS A 4 -23.19 0.62 -3.52
CA CYS A 4 -23.50 0.33 -2.12
C CYS A 4 -23.30 1.53 -1.18
N LEU A 5 -22.61 2.58 -1.61
CA LEU A 5 -22.31 3.77 -0.82
C LEU A 5 -22.64 5.03 -1.62
N GLU A 6 -23.17 6.03 -0.94
CA GLU A 6 -23.26 7.40 -1.46
C GLU A 6 -21.82 7.98 -1.64
N ALA A 7 -21.70 8.99 -2.50
CA ALA A 7 -20.38 9.55 -2.82
C ALA A 7 -19.63 10.07 -1.58
N ASP A 8 -20.35 10.70 -0.67
CA ASP A 8 -19.78 11.26 0.56
C ASP A 8 -19.31 10.15 1.52
N GLU A 9 -20.08 9.06 1.65
CA GLU A 9 -19.70 7.90 2.45
C GLU A 9 -18.43 7.21 1.91
N MET A 10 -18.27 7.19 0.59
CA MET A 10 -17.07 6.66 -0.05
C MET A 10 -15.83 7.52 0.22
N ILE A 11 -15.98 8.84 0.20
CA ILE A 11 -14.91 9.78 0.54
C ILE A 11 -14.47 9.57 1.99
N GLU A 12 -15.43 9.48 2.91
CA GLU A 12 -15.14 9.26 4.34
C GLU A 12 -14.46 7.92 4.57
N LEU A 13 -14.90 6.85 3.92
CA LEU A 13 -14.27 5.54 4.01
C LEU A 13 -12.82 5.58 3.50
N ASN A 14 -12.58 6.14 2.33
CA ASN A 14 -11.24 6.23 1.76
C ASN A 14 -10.30 7.04 2.67
N ARG A 15 -10.80 8.14 3.24
CA ARG A 15 -10.04 8.93 4.20
C ARG A 15 -9.73 8.13 5.46
N PHE A 16 -10.70 7.44 6.02
CA PHE A 16 -10.50 6.58 7.20
C PHE A 16 -9.44 5.50 6.94
N LEU A 17 -9.53 4.79 5.82
CA LEU A 17 -8.57 3.74 5.46
C LEU A 17 -7.16 4.29 5.28
N PHE A 18 -7.05 5.44 4.62
CA PHE A 18 -5.78 6.15 4.47
C PHE A 18 -5.16 6.51 5.82
N GLU A 19 -5.94 7.14 6.72
CA GLU A 19 -5.48 7.53 8.05
C GLU A 19 -5.03 6.31 8.88
N GLN A 20 -5.81 5.21 8.85
CA GLN A 20 -5.46 3.96 9.52
C GLN A 20 -4.16 3.36 8.99
N THR A 21 -4.00 3.30 7.68
CA THR A 21 -2.78 2.79 7.03
C THR A 21 -1.58 3.68 7.37
N PHE A 22 -1.75 4.99 7.28
CA PHE A 22 -0.70 5.95 7.62
C PHE A 22 -0.23 5.81 9.07
N HIS A 23 -1.15 5.69 10.03
CA HIS A 23 -0.81 5.51 11.44
C HIS A 23 -0.06 4.21 11.71
N LYS A 24 -0.45 3.09 11.06
CA LYS A 24 0.28 1.82 11.15
C LYS A 24 1.72 1.97 10.62
N LEU A 25 1.89 2.64 9.48
CA LEU A 25 3.22 2.92 8.92
C LEU A 25 4.08 3.80 9.84
N ARG A 26 3.48 4.85 10.43
CA ARG A 26 4.20 5.77 11.34
C ARG A 26 4.56 5.14 12.69
N ALA A 27 3.80 4.16 13.14
CA ALA A 27 4.08 3.41 14.37
C ALA A 27 5.18 2.35 14.20
N SER A 28 5.52 1.97 12.97
CA SER A 28 6.58 0.99 12.69
C SER A 28 7.97 1.54 13.04
N ASN A 29 8.75 0.74 13.76
CA ASN A 29 10.16 1.05 14.05
C ASN A 29 11.09 0.66 12.89
N SER A 30 10.59 -0.08 11.91
CA SER A 30 11.34 -0.55 10.74
C SER A 30 11.27 0.42 9.54
N LEU A 31 10.56 1.54 9.69
CA LEU A 31 10.42 2.59 8.67
C LEU A 31 11.02 3.91 9.17
N ASP A 32 11.95 4.47 8.40
CA ASP A 32 12.52 5.79 8.68
C ASP A 32 11.54 6.92 8.33
N LYS A 33 10.84 6.77 7.21
CA LYS A 33 9.97 7.82 6.64
C LYS A 33 8.75 7.22 5.96
N VAL A 34 7.65 7.98 6.01
CA VAL A 34 6.43 7.70 5.24
C VAL A 34 6.23 8.84 4.24
N LEU A 35 6.18 8.51 2.96
CA LEU A 35 5.89 9.44 1.86
C LEU A 35 4.48 9.19 1.35
N VAL A 36 3.68 10.24 1.31
CA VAL A 36 2.34 10.26 0.71
C VAL A 36 2.38 11.05 -0.60
N VAL A 37 1.90 10.43 -1.67
CA VAL A 37 1.73 11.08 -2.98
C VAL A 37 0.24 11.14 -3.28
N SER A 38 -0.30 12.33 -3.48
CA SER A 38 -1.74 12.52 -3.69
C SER A 38 -2.02 13.83 -4.44
N GLN A 39 -3.19 13.91 -5.09
CA GLN A 39 -3.79 15.16 -5.56
C GLN A 39 -4.68 15.80 -4.49
N ASP A 40 -5.04 15.07 -3.45
CA ASP A 40 -5.91 15.53 -2.37
C ASP A 40 -5.10 16.31 -1.34
N ASP A 41 -5.34 17.61 -1.26
CA ASP A 41 -4.68 18.52 -0.31
C ASP A 41 -4.95 18.12 1.15
N GLN A 42 -6.13 17.56 1.48
CA GLN A 42 -6.44 17.11 2.84
C GLN A 42 -5.56 15.92 3.25
N ALA A 43 -5.35 14.96 2.34
CA ALA A 43 -4.45 13.83 2.58
C ALA A 43 -2.99 14.29 2.74
N LEU A 44 -2.55 15.26 1.94
CA LEU A 44 -1.20 15.82 2.03
C LEU A 44 -0.99 16.61 3.33
N ASP A 45 -1.97 17.41 3.74
CA ASP A 45 -1.90 18.16 4.99
C ASP A 45 -1.94 17.23 6.20
N PHE A 46 -2.78 16.19 6.18
CA PHE A 46 -2.78 15.15 7.20
C PHE A 46 -1.39 14.50 7.32
N ALA A 47 -0.77 14.12 6.19
CA ALA A 47 0.56 13.52 6.20
C ALA A 47 1.61 14.45 6.82
N ARG A 48 1.63 15.75 6.45
CA ARG A 48 2.56 16.74 7.02
C ARG A 48 2.36 16.91 8.53
N LEU A 49 1.12 17.06 8.98
CA LEU A 49 0.78 17.27 10.38
C LEU A 49 1.15 16.06 11.26
N ASN A 50 1.13 14.85 10.69
CA ASN A 50 1.48 13.62 11.38
C ASN A 50 2.92 13.12 11.11
N GLY A 51 3.81 14.01 10.66
CA GLY A 51 5.25 13.74 10.53
C GLY A 51 5.64 12.90 9.30
N GLY A 52 4.76 12.81 8.30
CA GLY A 52 5.06 12.24 6.99
C GLY A 52 5.61 13.28 6.02
N ILE A 53 6.07 12.80 4.88
CA ILE A 53 6.46 13.63 3.73
C ILE A 53 5.29 13.64 2.76
N ALA A 54 4.85 14.83 2.34
CA ALA A 54 3.78 15.00 1.38
C ALA A 54 4.36 15.46 0.04
N LEU A 55 4.05 14.73 -1.01
CA LEU A 55 4.44 15.04 -2.38
C LEU A 55 3.18 15.23 -3.22
N GLN A 56 2.99 16.46 -3.73
CA GLN A 56 1.88 16.75 -4.60
C GLN A 56 2.02 15.96 -5.91
N GLU A 57 1.00 15.18 -6.24
CA GLU A 57 0.92 14.44 -7.49
C GLU A 57 0.70 15.41 -8.67
N ASN A 58 1.33 15.15 -9.82
CA ASN A 58 1.14 15.95 -11.01
C ASN A 58 -0.31 15.88 -11.52
N ALA A 59 -0.86 16.98 -12.04
CA ALA A 59 -2.28 17.16 -12.36
C ALA A 59 -2.87 16.13 -13.34
N GLU A 60 -2.09 15.60 -14.28
CA GLU A 60 -2.51 14.60 -15.27
C GLU A 60 -1.82 13.25 -15.00
N SER A 61 -1.84 12.81 -13.75
CA SER A 61 -1.11 11.64 -13.31
C SER A 61 -1.99 10.39 -13.33
N SER A 62 -1.34 9.26 -13.50
CA SER A 62 -1.91 7.93 -13.25
C SER A 62 -1.22 7.32 -12.04
N LEU A 63 -1.80 6.28 -11.43
CA LEU A 63 -1.15 5.54 -10.34
C LEU A 63 0.32 5.20 -10.66
N ASN A 64 0.60 4.77 -11.87
CA ASN A 64 1.97 4.45 -12.29
C ASN A 64 2.87 5.68 -12.35
N ALA A 65 2.35 6.83 -12.76
CA ALA A 65 3.10 8.08 -12.79
C ALA A 65 3.33 8.63 -11.37
N ALA A 66 2.33 8.54 -10.48
CA ALA A 66 2.46 8.92 -9.08
C ALA A 66 3.53 8.09 -8.37
N VAL A 67 3.51 6.75 -8.56
CA VAL A 67 4.55 5.86 -7.99
C VAL A 67 5.92 6.16 -8.59
N ALA A 68 6.01 6.43 -9.90
CA ALA A 68 7.28 6.81 -10.53
C ALA A 68 7.82 8.14 -9.97
N GLN A 69 6.95 9.12 -9.76
CA GLN A 69 7.30 10.40 -9.13
C GLN A 69 7.82 10.19 -7.70
N ALA A 70 7.15 9.33 -6.91
CA ALA A 70 7.61 8.97 -5.56
C ALA A 70 8.99 8.32 -5.58
N LEU A 71 9.21 7.35 -6.46
CA LEU A 71 10.51 6.66 -6.59
C LEU A 71 11.62 7.62 -7.01
N GLN A 72 11.36 8.55 -7.92
CA GLN A 72 12.30 9.60 -8.31
C GLN A 72 12.66 10.50 -7.11
N PHE A 73 11.66 10.93 -6.34
CA PHE A 73 11.89 11.71 -5.13
C PHE A 73 12.75 10.95 -4.12
N ILE A 74 12.43 9.67 -3.85
CA ILE A 74 13.19 8.83 -2.92
C ILE A 74 14.64 8.67 -3.38
N MET A 75 14.90 8.49 -4.66
CA MET A 75 16.27 8.40 -5.19
C MET A 75 17.11 9.66 -4.94
N THR A 76 16.50 10.83 -4.78
CA THR A 76 17.22 12.06 -4.40
C THR A 76 17.62 12.10 -2.93
N THR A 77 16.98 11.29 -2.09
CA THR A 77 17.23 11.25 -0.63
C THR A 77 18.31 10.23 -0.22
N GLY A 78 18.76 9.43 -1.17
CA GLY A 78 19.82 8.41 -0.97
C GLY A 78 19.33 6.98 -1.21
N PRO A 79 20.22 6.00 -1.13
CA PRO A 79 19.86 4.59 -1.27
C PRO A 79 19.06 4.10 -0.06
N GLY A 80 18.10 3.22 -0.28
CA GLY A 80 17.31 2.63 0.79
C GLY A 80 16.27 1.67 0.26
N ARG A 81 15.74 0.85 1.16
CA ARG A 81 14.61 -0.03 0.88
C ARG A 81 13.34 0.81 0.75
N VAL A 82 12.45 0.40 -0.13
CA VAL A 82 11.19 1.11 -0.39
C VAL A 82 10.03 0.13 -0.32
N LEU A 83 9.08 0.41 0.56
CA LEU A 83 7.79 -0.25 0.58
C LEU A 83 6.77 0.61 -0.16
N ILE A 84 6.06 0.01 -1.11
CA ILE A 84 4.95 0.62 -1.84
C ILE A 84 3.68 -0.11 -1.43
N LEU A 85 2.72 0.66 -0.92
CA LEU A 85 1.41 0.18 -0.47
C LEU A 85 0.30 1.09 -0.99
N PRO A 86 -0.86 0.56 -1.39
CA PRO A 86 -2.08 1.33 -1.50
C PRO A 86 -2.63 1.67 -0.11
N ALA A 87 -3.58 2.61 -0.04
CA ALA A 87 -4.15 3.06 1.23
C ALA A 87 -5.39 2.24 1.67
N ASP A 88 -5.87 1.32 0.85
CA ASP A 88 -7.12 0.57 0.99
C ASP A 88 -6.94 -0.88 1.46
N LEU A 89 -5.99 -1.10 2.36
CA LEU A 89 -5.71 -2.41 2.98
C LEU A 89 -6.26 -2.48 4.42
N PRO A 90 -7.57 -2.66 4.58
CA PRO A 90 -8.24 -2.54 5.87
C PRO A 90 -7.81 -3.58 6.90
N TYR A 91 -7.44 -4.77 6.42
CA TYR A 91 -7.11 -5.92 7.27
C TYR A 91 -5.63 -6.01 7.64
N MET A 92 -4.75 -5.27 6.96
CA MET A 92 -3.31 -5.25 7.27
C MET A 92 -3.10 -4.85 8.74
N THR A 93 -2.44 -5.71 9.51
CA THR A 93 -2.06 -5.42 10.90
C THR A 93 -0.66 -4.81 11.00
N ALA A 94 -0.29 -4.33 12.18
CA ALA A 94 1.07 -3.88 12.45
C ALA A 94 2.07 -5.06 12.37
N GLU A 95 1.67 -6.24 12.81
CA GLU A 95 2.45 -7.47 12.74
C GLU A 95 2.71 -7.90 11.29
N ASP A 96 1.70 -7.79 10.42
CA ASP A 96 1.86 -8.07 8.98
C ASP A 96 2.87 -7.11 8.35
N LEU A 97 2.79 -5.81 8.69
CA LEU A 97 3.70 -4.79 8.21
C LEU A 97 5.15 -5.09 8.66
N GLU A 98 5.37 -5.36 9.94
CA GLU A 98 6.70 -5.70 10.46
C GLU A 98 7.22 -7.01 9.85
N ALA A 99 6.37 -8.02 9.69
CA ALA A 99 6.74 -9.27 9.03
C ALA A 99 7.15 -9.06 7.56
N LEU A 100 6.53 -8.12 6.85
CA LEU A 100 6.93 -7.74 5.50
C LEU A 100 8.26 -7.00 5.50
N LEU A 101 8.42 -5.99 6.36
CA LEU A 101 9.59 -5.13 6.43
C LEU A 101 10.85 -5.85 6.92
N THR A 102 10.70 -6.85 7.78
CA THR A 102 11.83 -7.62 8.32
C THR A 102 12.27 -8.79 7.44
N ARG A 103 11.62 -9.01 6.29
CA ARG A 103 12.07 -10.04 5.37
C ARG A 103 13.49 -9.75 4.88
N GLU A 104 14.37 -10.72 5.12
CA GLU A 104 15.71 -10.67 4.53
C GLU A 104 15.60 -10.68 3.02
N THR A 105 16.33 -9.77 2.40
CA THR A 105 16.41 -9.64 0.96
C THR A 105 17.86 -9.48 0.55
N ALA A 106 18.23 -10.07 -0.60
CA ALA A 106 19.51 -9.80 -1.22
C ALA A 106 19.67 -8.31 -1.56
N GLU A 107 20.89 -7.87 -1.87
CA GLU A 107 21.16 -6.49 -2.33
C GLU A 107 20.22 -6.04 -3.46
N ARG A 108 19.76 -7.01 -4.27
CA ARG A 108 18.85 -6.77 -5.39
C ARG A 108 17.66 -7.74 -5.31
N ALA A 109 16.66 -7.35 -4.54
CA ALA A 109 15.49 -8.17 -4.26
C ALA A 109 14.19 -7.38 -4.34
N MET A 110 13.13 -8.09 -4.72
CA MET A 110 11.75 -7.64 -4.71
C MET A 110 10.89 -8.65 -3.94
N VAL A 111 10.25 -8.20 -2.86
CA VAL A 111 9.14 -8.94 -2.24
C VAL A 111 7.84 -8.37 -2.78
N ILE A 112 6.95 -9.23 -3.25
CA ILE A 112 5.66 -8.84 -3.82
C ILE A 112 4.52 -9.58 -3.13
N VAL A 113 3.48 -8.84 -2.75
CA VAL A 113 2.21 -9.38 -2.24
C VAL A 113 1.15 -9.15 -3.32
N PRO A 114 0.56 -10.20 -3.90
CA PRO A 114 -0.53 -10.04 -4.85
C PRO A 114 -1.86 -9.72 -4.16
N ASP A 115 -2.89 -9.38 -4.94
CA ASP A 115 -4.28 -9.46 -4.51
C ASP A 115 -4.72 -10.93 -4.29
N THR A 116 -5.91 -11.15 -3.74
CA THR A 116 -6.47 -12.50 -3.51
C THR A 116 -6.61 -13.33 -4.77
N ARG A 117 -6.76 -12.70 -5.94
CA ARG A 117 -6.89 -13.35 -7.25
C ARG A 117 -5.54 -13.57 -7.95
N GLN A 118 -4.44 -13.09 -7.36
CA GLN A 118 -3.09 -13.08 -7.94
C GLN A 118 -3.04 -12.42 -9.33
N LEU A 119 -3.83 -11.39 -9.53
CA LEU A 119 -3.88 -10.57 -10.75
C LEU A 119 -3.30 -9.18 -10.52
N GLY A 120 -3.67 -8.54 -9.41
CA GLY A 120 -3.20 -7.27 -8.93
C GLY A 120 -1.98 -7.38 -8.01
N THR A 121 -1.50 -6.25 -7.52
CA THR A 121 -0.35 -6.14 -6.62
C THR A 121 -0.71 -5.20 -5.49
N ASN A 122 -0.75 -5.71 -4.26
CA ASN A 122 -1.14 -4.96 -3.06
C ASN A 122 0.06 -4.46 -2.25
N ALA A 123 1.22 -5.07 -2.38
CA ALA A 123 2.44 -4.52 -1.79
C ALA A 123 3.67 -4.88 -2.62
N ILE A 124 4.65 -3.97 -2.66
CA ILE A 124 5.98 -4.22 -3.19
C ILE A 124 7.01 -3.67 -2.21
N LEU A 125 7.90 -4.53 -1.72
CA LEU A 125 9.09 -4.12 -1.00
C LEU A 125 10.31 -4.31 -1.90
N LEU A 126 11.05 -3.23 -2.09
CA LEU A 126 12.25 -3.18 -2.93
C LEU A 126 13.48 -2.99 -2.07
N SER A 127 14.58 -3.63 -2.41
CA SER A 127 15.88 -3.33 -1.81
C SER A 127 16.42 -1.96 -2.26
N ASN A 128 15.97 -1.43 -3.41
CA ASN A 128 16.32 -0.10 -3.90
C ASN A 128 15.23 0.48 -4.82
N ALA A 129 14.99 1.81 -4.73
CA ALA A 129 13.98 2.53 -5.50
C ALA A 129 14.15 2.42 -7.03
N ASN A 130 15.39 2.27 -7.53
CA ASN A 130 15.68 2.20 -8.97
C ASN A 130 15.31 0.85 -9.62
N MET A 131 14.85 -0.12 -8.85
CA MET A 131 14.55 -1.46 -9.32
C MET A 131 13.20 -1.59 -10.00
N LEU A 132 12.27 -0.65 -9.76
CA LEU A 132 10.91 -0.75 -10.23
C LEU A 132 10.60 0.29 -11.32
N LYS A 133 10.11 -0.19 -12.46
CA LYS A 133 9.28 0.60 -13.36
C LYS A 133 7.82 0.26 -13.06
N PRO A 134 7.02 1.18 -12.50
CA PRO A 134 5.66 0.89 -12.07
C PRO A 134 4.78 0.38 -13.23
N GLN A 135 4.04 -0.70 -13.00
CA GLN A 135 3.14 -1.34 -13.95
C GLN A 135 1.84 -1.80 -13.26
N PHE A 136 1.36 -1.02 -12.28
CA PHE A 136 0.11 -1.27 -11.56
C PHE A 136 -1.09 -1.28 -12.51
N GLY A 137 -2.22 -1.83 -12.03
CA GLY A 137 -3.43 -2.05 -12.80
C GLY A 137 -3.52 -3.50 -13.33
N ARG A 138 -4.26 -3.69 -14.43
CA ARG A 138 -4.62 -5.02 -14.92
C ARG A 138 -3.39 -5.94 -15.09
N ARG A 139 -3.43 -7.10 -14.39
CA ARG A 139 -2.36 -8.12 -14.37
C ARG A 139 -1.00 -7.57 -13.90
N SER A 140 -1.04 -6.61 -12.97
CA SER A 140 0.20 -5.99 -12.45
C SER A 140 1.12 -7.01 -11.77
N PHE A 141 0.57 -8.00 -11.08
CA PHE A 141 1.34 -9.06 -10.44
C PHE A 141 2.28 -9.76 -11.41
N GLN A 142 1.75 -10.27 -12.54
CA GLN A 142 2.57 -10.94 -13.54
C GLN A 142 3.56 -10.00 -14.24
N LYS A 143 3.22 -8.72 -14.40
CA LYS A 143 4.13 -7.73 -14.99
C LYS A 143 5.32 -7.46 -14.07
N HIS A 144 5.09 -7.28 -12.77
CA HIS A 144 6.14 -7.06 -11.79
C HIS A 144 7.03 -8.29 -11.60
N ILE A 145 6.45 -9.51 -11.60
CA ILE A 145 7.22 -10.76 -11.60
C ILE A 145 8.18 -10.80 -12.81
N ARG A 146 7.66 -10.56 -14.02
CA ARG A 146 8.50 -10.57 -15.24
C ARG A 146 9.62 -9.54 -15.16
N GLN A 147 9.33 -8.35 -14.63
CA GLN A 147 10.32 -7.31 -14.47
C GLN A 147 11.43 -7.73 -13.49
N ALA A 148 11.09 -8.27 -12.31
CA ALA A 148 12.07 -8.75 -11.35
C ALA A 148 12.95 -9.85 -11.97
N THR A 149 12.33 -10.87 -12.58
CA THR A 149 13.04 -11.97 -13.22
C THR A 149 13.97 -11.49 -14.34
N SER A 150 13.49 -10.59 -15.22
CA SER A 150 14.30 -10.10 -16.35
C SER A 150 15.45 -9.18 -15.91
N SER A 151 15.34 -8.56 -14.75
CA SER A 151 16.41 -7.72 -14.17
C SER A 151 17.43 -8.50 -13.34
N GLY A 152 17.25 -9.81 -13.18
CA GLY A 152 18.10 -10.65 -12.34
C GLY A 152 17.95 -10.37 -10.84
N ALA A 153 16.83 -9.76 -10.42
CA ALA A 153 16.53 -9.56 -9.02
C ALA A 153 16.03 -10.87 -8.38
N GLU A 154 16.38 -11.09 -7.12
CA GLU A 154 15.72 -12.09 -6.29
C GLU A 154 14.25 -11.73 -6.14
N LEU A 155 13.35 -12.66 -6.43
CA LEU A 155 11.91 -12.46 -6.33
C LEU A 155 11.35 -13.34 -5.22
N ILE A 156 10.71 -12.70 -4.24
CA ILE A 156 9.97 -13.35 -3.17
C ILE A 156 8.49 -13.02 -3.34
N VAL A 157 7.67 -14.01 -3.64
CA VAL A 157 6.21 -13.88 -3.60
C VAL A 157 5.76 -14.24 -2.19
N TRP A 158 5.19 -13.27 -1.49
CA TRP A 158 4.70 -13.49 -0.14
C TRP A 158 3.16 -13.42 -0.11
N LEU A 159 2.56 -14.54 0.27
CA LEU A 159 1.11 -14.63 0.45
C LEU A 159 0.79 -14.30 1.90
N ASN A 160 0.07 -13.19 2.11
CA ASN A 160 -0.42 -12.75 3.40
C ASN A 160 -1.89 -12.39 3.26
N GLU A 161 -2.76 -13.12 3.93
CA GLU A 161 -4.22 -13.01 3.77
C GLU A 161 -4.74 -11.60 4.05
N ASN A 162 -4.15 -10.88 5.01
CA ASN A 162 -4.58 -9.54 5.40
C ASN A 162 -4.17 -8.47 4.38
N ILE A 163 -2.96 -8.59 3.78
CA ILE A 163 -2.48 -7.62 2.77
C ILE A 163 -3.07 -7.94 1.38
N GLN A 164 -3.44 -9.20 1.13
CA GLN A 164 -4.05 -9.60 -0.14
C GLN A 164 -5.48 -9.09 -0.32
N GLN A 165 -6.15 -8.66 0.76
CA GLN A 165 -7.52 -8.19 0.73
C GLN A 165 -7.57 -6.66 0.68
N ASP A 166 -7.90 -6.13 -0.47
CA ASP A 166 -8.25 -4.73 -0.72
C ASP A 166 -9.79 -4.54 -0.76
N LEU A 167 -10.26 -3.29 -0.71
CA LEU A 167 -11.68 -2.96 -0.77
C LEU A 167 -12.10 -2.48 -2.17
N ASP A 168 -11.99 -3.36 -3.16
CA ASP A 168 -12.29 -3.03 -4.56
C ASP A 168 -13.77 -3.20 -4.95
N THR A 169 -14.49 -4.10 -4.27
CA THR A 169 -15.86 -4.49 -4.67
C THR A 169 -16.90 -4.24 -3.57
N PRO A 170 -18.20 -4.14 -3.92
CA PRO A 170 -19.28 -4.07 -2.95
C PRO A 170 -19.32 -5.25 -1.96
N GLN A 171 -18.87 -6.43 -2.41
CA GLN A 171 -18.77 -7.61 -1.56
C GLN A 171 -17.70 -7.45 -0.50
N ASP A 172 -16.54 -6.91 -0.87
CA ASP A 172 -15.43 -6.64 0.06
C ASP A 172 -15.88 -5.65 1.14
N PHE A 173 -16.58 -4.58 0.74
CA PHE A 173 -17.17 -3.61 1.66
C PHE A 173 -18.21 -4.22 2.58
N SER A 174 -19.11 -5.05 2.07
CA SER A 174 -20.12 -5.75 2.88
C SER A 174 -19.47 -6.67 3.92
N PHE A 175 -18.38 -7.31 3.55
CA PHE A 175 -17.60 -8.18 4.45
C PHE A 175 -16.89 -7.36 5.52
N TYR A 176 -16.23 -6.27 5.13
CA TYR A 176 -15.55 -5.33 6.03
C TYR A 176 -16.51 -4.74 7.08
N ASN A 177 -17.68 -4.26 6.66
CA ASN A 177 -18.69 -3.73 7.57
C ASN A 177 -19.19 -4.75 8.58
N LYS A 178 -19.33 -6.02 8.18
CA LYS A 178 -19.73 -7.09 9.11
C LYS A 178 -18.68 -7.32 10.20
N ILE A 179 -17.41 -7.16 9.88
CA ILE A 179 -16.31 -7.35 10.84
C ILE A 179 -16.18 -6.13 11.77
N ILE A 180 -16.23 -4.92 11.23
CA ILE A 180 -15.99 -3.68 11.99
C ILE A 180 -17.22 -3.25 12.78
N LEU A 181 -18.43 -3.47 12.26
CA LEU A 181 -19.68 -3.06 12.92
C LEU A 181 -20.28 -4.14 13.83
N GLN A 182 -19.69 -5.33 13.91
CA GLN A 182 -20.04 -6.24 15.01
C GLN A 182 -19.36 -5.70 16.28
N PRO A 183 -20.12 -5.12 17.24
CA PRO A 183 -19.54 -4.81 18.54
C PRO A 183 -19.03 -6.11 19.13
N THR A 184 -17.80 -6.09 19.61
CA THR A 184 -17.16 -7.13 20.39
C THR A 184 -18.12 -7.59 21.50
N HIS A 185 -18.92 -8.60 21.21
CA HIS A 185 -19.66 -9.39 22.18
C HIS A 185 -18.77 -10.55 22.63
N ILE A 186 -17.60 -10.23 23.16
CA ILE A 186 -16.78 -11.21 23.83
C ILE A 186 -16.28 -10.58 25.13
N MET A 187 -16.70 -11.23 26.19
CA MET A 187 -16.26 -11.20 27.58
C MET A 187 -17.16 -10.39 28.54
N LYS A 188 -18.30 -11.00 28.85
CA LYS A 188 -18.83 -11.06 30.20
C LYS A 188 -18.94 -12.53 30.53
N GLU A 189 -17.96 -13.04 31.23
CA GLU A 189 -18.08 -14.03 32.31
C GLU A 189 -16.84 -13.93 33.17
#